data_43598964b235aa11b0a9945bee5558d9
#
_entry.id   43598964b235aa11b0a9945bee5558d9
#
_cell.length_a   1.000
_cell.length_b   1.000
_cell.length_c   1.000
_cell.angle_alpha   90.00
_cell.angle_beta   90.00
_cell.angle_gamma   90.00
#
_symmetry.space_group_name_H-M   'P 1'
#
loop_
_entity.id
_entity.type
_entity.pdbx_description
1 polymer ?
#
loop_
_entity_poly.entity_id
_entity_poly.type
_entity_poly.pdbx_seq_one_letter_code
_entity_poly.pdbx_strand_id
1 'polypeptide(L)'
;MLFLRERPSLNTYSKKQGVSQTTINRTLSALSSLYKYLTEEVEGPDGEPYFYRNVMKKVSTKKKKETLAARAENIKQKLFLGDETMEFLDYVENEYEVKLSNRAKSSFYKNKERDLAIIALLLASGVRLSEAVNLDLKDINLKMMVIDVTRKGGKRDSVNVASFAKPYLETYLSIRDKRYKAEKQDVALFLTEYRGVPNRIDAS
;
A
#
# COMPACT_ATOMS: atom_id res chain seq x y z
N MET A 1 -13.67 1.90 27.62
CA MET A 1 -14.12 1.34 26.31
C MET A 1 -15.16 2.20 25.61
N LEU A 2 -16.17 2.74 26.30
CA LEU A 2 -17.18 3.64 25.72
C LEU A 2 -16.54 4.83 24.98
N PHE A 3 -15.59 5.52 25.60
CA PHE A 3 -14.90 6.67 25.01
C PHE A 3 -14.29 6.40 23.61
N LEU A 4 -13.67 5.23 23.40
CA LEU A 4 -13.09 4.89 22.08
C LEU A 4 -14.17 4.60 21.03
N ARG A 5 -15.36 4.15 21.42
CA ARG A 5 -16.47 3.90 20.51
C ARG A 5 -17.19 5.18 20.09
N GLU A 6 -17.20 6.17 20.97
CA GLU A 6 -17.90 7.45 20.79
C GLU A 6 -16.99 8.53 20.20
N ARG A 7 -15.66 8.28 20.15
CA ARG A 7 -14.70 9.23 19.59
C ARG A 7 -15.03 9.50 18.11
N PRO A 8 -15.19 10.76 17.70
CA PRO A 8 -15.43 11.10 16.30
C PRO A 8 -14.26 10.63 15.45
N SER A 9 -14.55 10.14 14.25
CA SER A 9 -13.53 9.80 13.26
C SER A 9 -12.78 11.07 12.88
N LEU A 10 -11.44 11.02 12.87
CA LEU A 10 -10.59 12.10 12.36
C LEU A 10 -10.67 12.24 10.83
N ASN A 11 -11.28 11.27 10.15
CA ASN A 11 -11.47 11.31 8.72
C ASN A 11 -12.74 12.12 8.39
N THR A 12 -12.56 13.34 7.91
CA THR A 12 -13.60 14.29 7.51
C THR A 12 -14.54 13.74 6.41
N TYR A 13 -14.11 12.73 5.67
CA TYR A 13 -14.92 12.09 4.61
C TYR A 13 -15.77 10.91 5.12
N SER A 14 -15.59 10.46 6.35
CA SER A 14 -16.35 9.35 6.93
C SER A 14 -17.51 9.87 7.77
N LYS A 15 -18.75 9.66 7.30
CA LYS A 15 -19.98 9.93 8.08
C LYS A 15 -20.21 8.93 9.23
N LYS A 16 -19.30 7.99 9.48
CA LYS A 16 -19.42 7.01 10.57
C LYS A 16 -18.99 7.62 11.88
N GLN A 17 -19.89 7.61 12.85
CA GLN A 17 -19.55 7.91 14.24
C GLN A 17 -18.70 6.78 14.83
N GLY A 18 -17.63 7.16 15.56
CA GLY A 18 -16.74 6.24 16.23
C GLY A 18 -15.57 5.70 15.39
N VAL A 19 -14.61 5.09 16.07
CA VAL A 19 -13.45 4.45 15.44
C VAL A 19 -13.75 2.98 15.12
N SER A 20 -13.06 2.44 14.09
CA SER A 20 -13.23 1.05 13.70
C SER A 20 -12.85 0.07 14.82
N GLN A 21 -13.45 -1.12 14.85
CA GLN A 21 -13.09 -2.17 15.81
C GLN A 21 -11.60 -2.55 15.70
N THR A 22 -11.02 -2.47 14.51
CA THR A 22 -9.59 -2.69 14.28
C THR A 22 -8.74 -1.65 15.00
N THR A 23 -9.14 -0.37 14.95
CA THR A 23 -8.46 0.73 15.68
C THR A 23 -8.58 0.53 17.18
N ILE A 24 -9.77 0.15 17.67
CA ILE A 24 -9.99 -0.17 19.10
C ILE A 24 -9.05 -1.32 19.52
N ASN A 25 -9.00 -2.41 18.75
CA ASN A 25 -8.15 -3.56 19.07
C ASN A 25 -6.66 -3.20 19.06
N ARG A 26 -6.20 -2.36 18.12
CA ARG A 26 -4.81 -1.86 18.10
C ARG A 26 -4.47 -1.04 19.35
N THR A 27 -5.35 -0.14 19.74
CA THR A 27 -5.17 0.67 20.96
C THR A 27 -5.11 -0.21 22.20
N LEU A 28 -6.01 -1.21 22.30
CA LEU A 28 -6.00 -2.15 23.42
C LEU A 28 -4.75 -3.04 23.44
N SER A 29 -4.24 -3.44 22.28
CA SER A 29 -2.98 -4.19 22.18
C SER A 29 -1.79 -3.34 22.63
N ALA A 30 -1.73 -2.07 22.22
CA ALA A 30 -0.68 -1.15 22.64
C ALA A 30 -0.69 -0.94 24.16
N LEU A 31 -1.88 -0.70 24.74
CA LEU A 31 -2.06 -0.58 26.19
C LEU A 31 -1.66 -1.87 26.91
N SER A 32 -2.05 -3.03 26.39
CA SER A 32 -1.68 -4.32 26.97
C SER A 32 -0.16 -4.54 26.99
N SER A 33 0.54 -4.15 25.91
CA SER A 33 2.00 -4.19 25.85
C SER A 33 2.66 -3.23 26.83
N LEU A 34 2.14 -2.00 26.95
CA LEU A 34 2.62 -1.02 27.93
C LEU A 34 2.45 -1.51 29.37
N TYR A 35 1.27 -2.01 29.71
CA TYR A 35 1.02 -2.53 31.06
C TYR A 35 1.88 -3.76 31.35
N LYS A 36 2.13 -4.64 30.36
CA LYS A 36 3.05 -5.76 30.50
C LYS A 36 4.47 -5.27 30.82
N TYR A 37 4.97 -4.31 30.04
CA TYR A 37 6.29 -3.70 30.24
C TYR A 37 6.45 -3.13 31.64
N LEU A 38 5.48 -2.31 32.12
CA LEU A 38 5.50 -1.64 33.41
C LEU A 38 5.28 -2.59 34.61
N THR A 39 4.77 -3.80 34.39
CA THR A 39 4.52 -4.79 35.45
C THR A 39 5.50 -5.95 35.48
N GLU A 40 6.17 -6.26 34.36
CA GLU A 40 6.93 -7.50 34.22
C GLU A 40 8.37 -7.27 33.69
N GLU A 41 8.67 -6.15 33.02
CA GLU A 41 9.92 -5.98 32.29
C GLU A 41 10.79 -4.81 32.80
N VAL A 42 10.24 -3.82 33.47
CA VAL A 42 10.96 -2.65 33.98
C VAL A 42 10.73 -2.45 35.46
N GLU A 43 11.81 -2.08 36.16
CA GLU A 43 11.80 -1.75 37.59
C GLU A 43 12.02 -0.23 37.79
N GLY A 44 11.43 0.31 38.83
CA GLY A 44 11.63 1.66 39.31
C GLY A 44 12.99 1.83 39.98
N PRO A 45 13.34 3.07 40.42
CA PRO A 45 14.60 3.34 41.13
C PRO A 45 14.75 2.60 42.46
N ASP A 46 13.66 2.10 43.00
CA ASP A 46 13.56 1.31 44.23
C ASP A 46 13.66 -0.22 44.00
N GLY A 47 13.84 -0.65 42.76
CA GLY A 47 13.91 -2.06 42.37
C GLY A 47 12.55 -2.76 42.29
N GLU A 48 11.45 -2.00 42.44
CA GLU A 48 10.10 -2.54 42.37
C GLU A 48 9.45 -2.23 40.99
N PRO A 49 8.49 -3.04 40.51
CA PRO A 49 7.79 -2.76 39.27
C PRO A 49 6.94 -1.50 39.39
N TYR A 50 6.86 -0.69 38.32
CA TYR A 50 6.03 0.51 38.32
C TYR A 50 4.56 0.24 38.65
N PHE A 51 4.06 -0.94 38.26
CA PHE A 51 2.72 -1.40 38.62
C PHE A 51 2.75 -2.86 39.08
N TYR A 52 2.18 -3.13 40.23
CA TYR A 52 2.09 -4.50 40.76
C TYR A 52 1.03 -5.36 40.07
N ARG A 53 0.13 -4.76 39.28
CA ARG A 53 -0.98 -5.47 38.66
C ARG A 53 -1.25 -5.01 37.24
N ASN A 54 -1.18 -5.94 36.30
CA ASN A 54 -1.59 -5.73 34.92
C ASN A 54 -3.12 -5.79 34.79
N VAL A 55 -3.79 -4.62 34.83
CA VAL A 55 -5.26 -4.51 34.71
C VAL A 55 -5.75 -4.91 33.32
N MET A 56 -4.88 -4.84 32.30
CA MET A 56 -5.23 -5.19 30.92
C MET A 56 -5.47 -6.69 30.72
N LYS A 57 -4.98 -7.56 31.64
CA LYS A 57 -5.28 -9.00 31.63
C LYS A 57 -6.78 -9.30 31.75
N LYS A 58 -7.59 -8.34 32.27
CA LYS A 58 -9.05 -8.47 32.39
C LYS A 58 -9.81 -7.93 31.17
N VAL A 59 -9.11 -7.27 30.25
CA VAL A 59 -9.73 -6.68 29.06
C VAL A 59 -9.66 -7.69 27.92
N SER A 60 -10.80 -8.30 27.59
CA SER A 60 -10.89 -9.19 26.43
C SER A 60 -11.09 -8.39 25.14
N THR A 61 -10.25 -8.61 24.17
CA THR A 61 -10.47 -8.13 22.79
C THR A 61 -11.43 -9.11 22.10
N LYS A 62 -12.67 -8.68 21.83
CA LYS A 62 -13.59 -9.48 21.02
C LYS A 62 -13.06 -9.55 19.58
N LYS A 63 -12.44 -10.66 19.23
CA LYS A 63 -12.18 -10.99 17.83
C LYS A 63 -13.48 -11.49 17.22
N LYS A 64 -13.97 -10.86 16.14
CA LYS A 64 -14.97 -11.51 15.29
C LYS A 64 -14.35 -12.81 14.77
N LYS A 65 -14.88 -13.93 15.19
CA LYS A 65 -14.51 -15.24 14.65
C LYS A 65 -15.26 -15.41 13.33
N GLU A 66 -14.64 -15.02 12.25
CA GLU A 66 -15.08 -15.34 10.92
C GLU A 66 -14.62 -16.76 10.58
N THR A 67 -15.49 -17.59 10.05
CA THR A 67 -15.10 -18.95 9.62
C THR A 67 -14.13 -18.86 8.45
N LEU A 68 -13.27 -19.88 8.28
CA LEU A 68 -12.34 -19.94 7.16
C LEU A 68 -13.06 -19.88 5.81
N ALA A 69 -14.22 -20.51 5.68
CA ALA A 69 -15.06 -20.47 4.48
C ALA A 69 -15.57 -19.05 4.19
N ALA A 70 -16.13 -18.36 5.19
CA ALA A 70 -16.60 -16.98 5.03
C ALA A 70 -15.45 -16.03 4.67
N ARG A 71 -14.26 -16.23 5.26
CA ARG A 71 -13.07 -15.45 4.93
C ARG A 71 -12.58 -15.71 3.50
N ALA A 72 -12.57 -16.98 3.07
CA ALA A 72 -12.20 -17.36 1.71
C ALA A 72 -13.14 -16.73 0.69
N GLU A 73 -14.46 -16.78 0.92
CA GLU A 73 -15.45 -16.17 0.04
C GLU A 73 -15.29 -14.64 -0.02
N ASN A 74 -15.10 -13.98 1.11
CA ASN A 74 -14.84 -12.53 1.16
C ASN A 74 -13.54 -12.12 0.44
N ILE A 75 -12.54 -13.00 0.40
CA ILE A 75 -11.30 -12.78 -0.35
C ILE A 75 -11.58 -12.97 -1.84
N LYS A 76 -12.24 -14.07 -2.22
CA LYS A 76 -12.58 -14.40 -3.60
C LYS A 76 -13.32 -13.25 -4.31
N GLN A 77 -14.31 -12.64 -3.64
CA GLN A 77 -15.08 -11.51 -4.17
C GLN A 77 -14.26 -10.22 -4.37
N LYS A 78 -13.02 -10.17 -3.88
CA LYS A 78 -12.12 -8.99 -3.98
C LYS A 78 -10.92 -9.22 -4.87
N LEU A 79 -10.77 -10.41 -5.38
CA LEU A 79 -9.66 -10.76 -6.28
C LEU A 79 -10.14 -10.65 -7.73
N PHE A 80 -9.27 -10.17 -8.58
CA PHE A 80 -9.44 -10.33 -10.02
C PHE A 80 -9.15 -11.79 -10.36
N LEU A 81 -10.11 -12.48 -10.97
CA LEU A 81 -10.04 -13.88 -11.34
C LEU A 81 -10.11 -14.02 -12.87
N GLY A 82 -9.39 -14.99 -13.43
CA GLY A 82 -9.38 -15.23 -14.87
C GLY A 82 -8.96 -13.98 -15.66
N ASP A 83 -9.82 -13.55 -16.58
CA ASP A 83 -9.55 -12.43 -17.50
C ASP A 83 -9.83 -11.04 -16.88
N GLU A 84 -10.41 -10.96 -15.67
CA GLU A 84 -10.78 -9.70 -15.00
C GLU A 84 -9.59 -8.73 -14.82
N THR A 85 -8.39 -9.28 -14.71
CA THR A 85 -7.15 -8.45 -14.65
C THR A 85 -6.94 -7.68 -15.95
N MET A 86 -7.15 -8.35 -17.10
CA MET A 86 -6.99 -7.72 -18.42
C MET A 86 -8.14 -6.78 -18.71
N GLU A 87 -9.36 -7.14 -18.36
CA GLU A 87 -10.55 -6.29 -18.46
C GLU A 87 -10.39 -5.00 -17.64
N PHE A 88 -9.81 -5.11 -16.43
CA PHE A 88 -9.54 -3.95 -15.60
C PHE A 88 -8.47 -3.02 -16.21
N LEU A 89 -7.41 -3.58 -16.77
CA LEU A 89 -6.38 -2.79 -17.47
C LEU A 89 -6.96 -2.11 -18.70
N ASP A 90 -7.75 -2.82 -19.49
CA ASP A 90 -8.42 -2.27 -20.67
C ASP A 90 -9.41 -1.15 -20.29
N TYR A 91 -10.20 -1.34 -19.23
CA TYR A 91 -11.05 -0.30 -18.68
C TYR A 91 -10.27 0.96 -18.28
N VAL A 92 -9.14 0.81 -17.58
CA VAL A 92 -8.31 1.96 -17.19
C VAL A 92 -7.72 2.66 -18.42
N GLU A 93 -7.33 1.89 -19.42
CA GLU A 93 -6.73 2.40 -20.64
C GLU A 93 -7.73 3.13 -21.54
N ASN A 94 -8.95 2.60 -21.71
CA ASN A 94 -9.87 3.01 -22.77
C ASN A 94 -11.16 3.66 -22.27
N GLU A 95 -11.61 3.39 -21.05
CA GLU A 95 -12.91 3.85 -20.57
C GLU A 95 -12.86 4.81 -19.39
N TYR A 96 -11.82 4.70 -18.54
CA TYR A 96 -11.74 5.45 -17.29
C TYR A 96 -11.84 6.97 -17.48
N GLU A 97 -11.28 7.48 -18.58
CA GLU A 97 -11.29 8.91 -18.92
C GLU A 97 -12.69 9.52 -19.06
N VAL A 98 -13.69 8.72 -19.46
CA VAL A 98 -15.07 9.18 -19.65
C VAL A 98 -15.66 9.68 -18.34
N LYS A 99 -15.25 9.10 -17.20
CA LYS A 99 -15.73 9.46 -15.86
C LYS A 99 -14.98 10.62 -15.21
N LEU A 100 -13.92 11.13 -15.86
CA LEU A 100 -13.08 12.19 -15.31
C LEU A 100 -13.63 13.58 -15.62
N SER A 101 -13.45 14.50 -14.67
CA SER A 101 -13.64 15.93 -14.94
C SER A 101 -12.59 16.44 -15.93
N ASN A 102 -12.89 17.54 -16.66
CA ASN A 102 -11.96 18.11 -17.64
C ASN A 102 -10.57 18.45 -17.05
N ARG A 103 -10.54 18.89 -15.80
CA ARG A 103 -9.27 19.15 -15.08
C ARG A 103 -8.49 17.87 -14.82
N ALA A 104 -9.17 16.79 -14.42
CA ALA A 104 -8.54 15.50 -14.15
C ALA A 104 -8.04 14.81 -15.42
N LYS A 105 -8.73 15.00 -16.56
CA LYS A 105 -8.32 14.46 -17.86
C LYS A 105 -6.92 14.90 -18.28
N SER A 106 -6.58 16.18 -18.10
CA SER A 106 -5.24 16.69 -18.45
C SER A 106 -4.13 15.97 -17.65
N SER A 107 -4.33 15.78 -16.35
CA SER A 107 -3.39 15.01 -15.52
C SER A 107 -3.35 13.52 -15.89
N PHE A 108 -4.52 12.95 -16.19
CA PHE A 108 -4.63 11.56 -16.62
C PHE A 108 -3.83 11.30 -17.91
N TYR A 109 -4.06 12.07 -18.97
CA TYR A 109 -3.33 11.90 -20.24
C TYR A 109 -1.82 12.09 -20.09
N LYS A 110 -1.39 13.00 -19.22
CA LYS A 110 0.03 13.20 -18.96
C LYS A 110 0.68 11.97 -18.32
N ASN A 111 -0.05 11.26 -17.48
CA ASN A 111 0.51 10.18 -16.64
C ASN A 111 -0.01 8.79 -17.00
N LYS A 112 -0.89 8.65 -17.99
CA LYS A 112 -1.62 7.43 -18.35
C LYS A 112 -0.69 6.22 -18.47
N GLU A 113 0.35 6.31 -19.26
CA GLU A 113 1.26 5.19 -19.52
C GLU A 113 2.05 4.80 -18.27
N ARG A 114 2.43 5.78 -17.42
CA ARG A 114 3.07 5.52 -16.14
C ARG A 114 2.12 4.80 -15.18
N ASP A 115 0.91 5.30 -15.06
CA ASP A 115 -0.07 4.78 -14.11
C ASP A 115 -0.52 3.37 -14.52
N LEU A 116 -0.70 3.12 -15.83
CA LEU A 116 -0.93 1.78 -16.37
C LEU A 116 0.23 0.84 -16.10
N ALA A 117 1.48 1.28 -16.28
CA ALA A 117 2.66 0.49 -16.00
C ALA A 117 2.77 0.13 -14.50
N ILE A 118 2.45 1.07 -13.60
CA ILE A 118 2.40 0.81 -12.15
C ILE A 118 1.32 -0.22 -11.82
N ILE A 119 0.10 -0.02 -12.32
CA ILE A 119 -1.02 -0.93 -12.08
C ILE A 119 -0.71 -2.34 -12.61
N ALA A 120 -0.22 -2.44 -13.85
CA ALA A 120 0.17 -3.71 -14.45
C ALA A 120 1.27 -4.41 -13.66
N LEU A 121 2.29 -3.66 -13.19
CA LEU A 121 3.35 -4.21 -12.36
C LEU A 121 2.82 -4.76 -11.03
N LEU A 122 1.96 -4.00 -10.35
CA LEU A 122 1.35 -4.42 -9.08
C LEU A 122 0.51 -5.69 -9.22
N LEU A 123 -0.31 -5.76 -10.28
CA LEU A 123 -1.15 -6.93 -10.58
C LEU A 123 -0.32 -8.14 -10.97
N ALA A 124 0.77 -7.93 -11.73
CA ALA A 124 1.63 -9.00 -12.25
C ALA A 124 2.61 -9.58 -11.22
N SER A 125 2.94 -8.83 -10.16
CA SER A 125 3.98 -9.24 -9.19
C SER A 125 3.49 -9.37 -7.75
N GLY A 126 2.34 -8.76 -7.41
CA GLY A 126 1.83 -8.73 -6.04
C GLY A 126 2.69 -7.96 -5.04
N VAL A 127 3.64 -7.13 -5.51
CA VAL A 127 4.45 -6.28 -4.64
C VAL A 127 3.62 -5.15 -4.03
N ARG A 128 4.07 -4.61 -2.90
CA ARG A 128 3.39 -3.45 -2.29
C ARG A 128 3.63 -2.19 -3.11
N LEU A 129 2.67 -1.25 -3.09
CA LEU A 129 2.83 0.03 -3.78
C LEU A 129 4.14 0.73 -3.36
N SER A 130 4.47 0.75 -2.07
CA SER A 130 5.71 1.35 -1.58
C SER A 130 6.97 0.63 -2.10
N GLU A 131 6.93 -0.66 -2.35
CA GLU A 131 8.02 -1.41 -2.96
C GLU A 131 8.16 -1.05 -4.45
N ALA A 132 7.04 -0.97 -5.18
CA ALA A 132 7.01 -0.62 -6.60
C ALA A 132 7.53 0.81 -6.87
N VAL A 133 7.07 1.81 -6.12
CA VAL A 133 7.50 3.21 -6.33
C VAL A 133 8.96 3.46 -5.94
N ASN A 134 9.55 2.59 -5.12
CA ASN A 134 10.96 2.67 -4.74
C ASN A 134 11.91 1.96 -5.69
N LEU A 135 11.42 1.30 -6.75
CA LEU A 135 12.27 0.68 -7.76
C LEU A 135 13.09 1.71 -8.53
N ASP A 136 14.32 1.34 -8.83
CA ASP A 136 15.19 2.01 -9.79
C ASP A 136 15.16 1.29 -11.14
N LEU A 137 15.65 1.96 -12.20
CA LEU A 137 15.81 1.36 -13.53
C LEU A 137 16.68 0.09 -13.51
N LYS A 138 17.67 0.02 -12.62
CA LYS A 138 18.55 -1.15 -12.47
C LYS A 138 17.86 -2.35 -11.80
N ASP A 139 16.76 -2.12 -11.09
CA ASP A 139 16.06 -3.15 -10.33
C ASP A 139 15.03 -3.93 -11.18
N ILE A 140 14.84 -3.55 -12.45
CA ILE A 140 13.93 -4.24 -13.37
C ILE A 140 14.68 -4.91 -14.51
N ASN A 141 14.35 -6.17 -14.76
CA ASN A 141 14.82 -6.94 -15.90
C ASN A 141 13.63 -7.41 -16.75
N LEU A 142 13.29 -6.64 -17.79
CA LEU A 142 12.18 -6.96 -18.70
C LEU A 142 12.42 -8.19 -19.57
N LYS A 143 13.69 -8.59 -19.77
CA LYS A 143 14.00 -9.79 -20.55
C LYS A 143 13.70 -11.05 -19.75
N MET A 144 14.00 -11.04 -18.46
CA MET A 144 13.74 -12.14 -17.54
C MET A 144 12.39 -12.02 -16.82
N MET A 145 11.71 -10.89 -16.96
CA MET A 145 10.49 -10.54 -16.24
C MET A 145 10.65 -10.71 -14.73
N VAL A 146 11.68 -10.08 -14.18
CA VAL A 146 12.02 -10.08 -12.73
C VAL A 146 12.28 -8.66 -12.27
N ILE A 147 11.89 -8.38 -11.02
CA ILE A 147 12.22 -7.14 -10.30
C ILE A 147 12.89 -7.46 -8.97
N ASP A 148 13.84 -6.63 -8.56
CA ASP A 148 14.48 -6.70 -7.25
C ASP A 148 13.87 -5.66 -6.33
N VAL A 149 13.18 -6.10 -5.29
CA VAL A 149 12.49 -5.22 -4.34
C VAL A 149 13.18 -5.21 -2.97
N THR A 150 13.12 -4.08 -2.28
CA THR A 150 13.54 -3.99 -0.89
C THR A 150 12.32 -4.15 0.02
N ARG A 151 12.25 -5.26 0.74
CA ARG A 151 11.18 -5.58 1.70
C ARG A 151 11.30 -4.77 2.99
N LYS A 152 10.24 -4.74 3.79
CA LYS A 152 10.27 -4.17 5.15
C LYS A 152 11.43 -4.77 5.95
N GLY A 153 12.26 -3.91 6.54
CA GLY A 153 13.47 -4.33 7.27
C GLY A 153 14.75 -4.38 6.40
N GLY A 154 14.70 -3.86 5.14
CA GLY A 154 15.87 -3.71 4.29
C GLY A 154 16.30 -4.99 3.53
N LYS A 155 15.58 -6.09 3.66
CA LYS A 155 15.88 -7.35 2.95
C LYS A 155 15.57 -7.17 1.45
N ARG A 156 16.53 -7.48 0.58
CA ARG A 156 16.32 -7.58 -0.88
C ARG A 156 15.71 -8.94 -1.25
N ASP A 157 14.82 -8.91 -2.22
CA ASP A 157 14.10 -10.08 -2.71
C ASP A 157 13.81 -9.91 -4.20
N SER A 158 14.01 -10.98 -4.97
CA SER A 158 13.72 -10.99 -6.41
C SER A 158 12.32 -11.58 -6.65
N VAL A 159 11.50 -10.86 -7.38
CA VAL A 159 10.09 -11.20 -7.61
C VAL A 159 9.84 -11.36 -9.11
N ASN A 160 9.23 -12.48 -9.49
CA ASN A 160 8.79 -12.70 -10.87
C ASN A 160 7.59 -11.79 -11.20
N VAL A 161 7.59 -11.28 -12.42
CA VAL A 161 6.52 -10.44 -12.96
C VAL A 161 5.83 -11.22 -14.08
N ALA A 162 4.51 -11.34 -14.04
CA ALA A 162 3.76 -12.00 -15.11
C ALA A 162 3.91 -11.24 -16.43
N SER A 163 4.00 -11.98 -17.52
CA SER A 163 4.38 -11.46 -18.85
C SER A 163 3.43 -10.40 -19.41
N PHE A 164 2.16 -10.39 -18.99
CA PHE A 164 1.17 -9.40 -19.44
C PHE A 164 1.54 -7.95 -19.08
N ALA A 165 2.36 -7.73 -18.03
CA ALA A 165 2.81 -6.39 -17.65
C ALA A 165 3.87 -5.82 -18.59
N LYS A 166 4.54 -6.67 -19.37
CA LYS A 166 5.66 -6.28 -20.22
C LYS A 166 5.33 -5.14 -21.19
N PRO A 167 4.26 -5.20 -22.00
CA PRO A 167 3.95 -4.13 -22.96
C PRO A 167 3.69 -2.78 -22.28
N TYR A 168 3.04 -2.77 -21.13
CA TYR A 168 2.79 -1.52 -20.37
C TYR A 168 4.09 -0.91 -19.83
N LEU A 169 5.01 -1.74 -19.32
CA LEU A 169 6.31 -1.30 -18.84
C LEU A 169 7.20 -0.79 -19.99
N GLU A 170 7.24 -1.49 -21.12
CA GLU A 170 8.01 -1.08 -22.32
C GLU A 170 7.46 0.25 -22.87
N THR A 171 6.15 0.39 -22.99
CA THR A 171 5.50 1.64 -23.44
C THR A 171 5.89 2.80 -22.55
N TYR A 172 5.76 2.64 -21.23
CA TYR A 172 6.14 3.68 -20.29
C TYR A 172 7.63 4.03 -20.38
N LEU A 173 8.52 3.04 -20.38
CA LEU A 173 9.97 3.27 -20.44
C LEU A 173 10.39 3.97 -21.73
N SER A 174 9.73 3.71 -22.86
CA SER A 174 10.03 4.36 -24.14
C SER A 174 9.77 5.87 -24.13
N ILE A 175 8.84 6.34 -23.30
CA ILE A 175 8.45 7.76 -23.22
C ILE A 175 8.94 8.46 -21.96
N ARG A 176 9.40 7.70 -20.95
CA ARG A 176 9.73 8.17 -19.61
C ARG A 176 10.65 9.39 -19.61
N ASP A 177 11.81 9.27 -20.24
CA ASP A 177 12.84 10.32 -20.17
C ASP A 177 12.36 11.59 -20.88
N LYS A 178 11.75 11.45 -22.05
CA LYS A 178 11.19 12.59 -22.80
C LYS A 178 10.01 13.25 -22.08
N ARG A 179 9.08 12.42 -21.52
CA ARG A 179 7.85 12.90 -20.89
C ARG A 179 8.11 13.66 -19.60
N TYR A 180 9.03 13.14 -18.77
CA TYR A 180 9.34 13.69 -17.46
C TYR A 180 10.63 14.50 -17.44
N LYS A 181 11.26 14.74 -18.61
CA LYS A 181 12.54 15.47 -18.72
C LYS A 181 13.65 14.89 -17.86
N ALA A 182 13.67 13.55 -17.77
CA ALA A 182 14.63 12.82 -16.94
C ALA A 182 16.03 12.87 -17.56
N GLU A 183 17.02 13.03 -16.69
CA GLU A 183 18.43 12.98 -17.02
C GLU A 183 19.06 11.69 -16.48
N LYS A 184 20.36 11.46 -16.77
CA LYS A 184 21.07 10.24 -16.36
C LYS A 184 21.09 9.97 -14.86
N GLN A 185 20.99 11.01 -14.04
CA GLN A 185 20.93 10.92 -12.58
C GLN A 185 19.53 10.48 -12.07
N ASP A 186 18.49 10.58 -12.89
CA ASP A 186 17.12 10.24 -12.49
C ASP A 186 16.90 8.72 -12.58
N VAL A 187 17.48 8.00 -11.63
CA VAL A 187 17.51 6.53 -11.62
C VAL A 187 16.17 5.87 -11.25
N ALA A 188 15.23 6.60 -10.67
CA ALA A 188 13.93 6.05 -10.25
C ALA A 188 13.15 5.47 -11.42
N LEU A 189 12.58 4.26 -11.28
CA LEU A 189 11.80 3.63 -12.34
C LEU A 189 10.58 4.50 -12.69
N PHE A 190 9.77 4.88 -11.71
CA PHE A 190 8.58 5.68 -11.91
C PHE A 190 8.79 7.14 -11.49
N LEU A 191 8.50 8.04 -12.41
CA LEU A 191 8.70 9.48 -12.24
C LEU A 191 7.39 10.25 -12.22
N THR A 192 7.44 11.37 -11.53
CA THR A 192 6.47 12.47 -11.66
C THR A 192 7.22 13.75 -11.96
N GLU A 193 6.54 14.75 -12.52
CA GLU A 193 7.12 16.08 -12.76
C GLU A 193 6.43 17.11 -11.87
N TYR A 194 7.23 17.83 -11.10
CA TYR A 194 6.77 18.98 -10.35
C TYR A 194 7.58 20.22 -10.76
N ARG A 195 6.90 21.25 -11.28
CA ARG A 195 7.53 22.50 -11.77
C ARG A 195 8.65 22.29 -12.79
N GLY A 196 8.51 21.29 -13.66
CA GLY A 196 9.51 20.98 -14.68
C GLY A 196 10.69 20.12 -14.20
N VAL A 197 10.70 19.72 -12.93
CA VAL A 197 11.73 18.86 -12.34
C VAL A 197 11.19 17.44 -12.18
N PRO A 198 11.93 16.42 -12.70
CA PRO A 198 11.57 15.02 -12.47
C PRO A 198 11.81 14.64 -11.01
N ASN A 199 10.88 13.89 -10.45
CA ASN A 199 10.99 13.37 -9.09
C ASN A 199 10.47 11.94 -9.07
N ARG A 200 10.97 11.12 -8.14
CA ARG A 200 10.37 9.82 -7.85
C ARG A 200 8.92 10.01 -7.44
N ILE A 201 8.02 9.15 -7.93
CA ILE A 201 6.63 9.14 -7.46
C ILE A 201 6.56 8.68 -5.99
N ASP A 202 5.69 9.29 -5.21
CA ASP A 202 5.43 8.90 -3.83
C ASP A 202 4.25 7.92 -3.76
N ALA A 203 4.23 7.08 -2.72
CA ALA A 203 3.16 6.13 -2.41
C ALA A 203 1.99 6.76 -1.61
N SER A 204 2.06 8.06 -1.26
CA SER A 204 1.05 8.80 -0.48
C SER A 204 -0.17 9.21 -1.30
#